data_7dceeab83f358c8bb846a8bbdcc84261
#
_entry.id   7dceeab83f358c8bb846a8bbdcc84261
#
_cell.length_a   1.000
_cell.length_b   1.000
_cell.length_c   1.000
_cell.angle_alpha   90.00
_cell.angle_beta   90.00
_cell.angle_gamma   90.00
#
_symmetry.space_group_name_H-M   'P 1'
#
loop_
_entity.id
_entity.type
_entity.pdbx_description
1 polymer ?
#
loop_
_entity_poly.entity_id
_entity_poly.type
_entity_poly.pdbx_seq_one_letter_code
_entity_poly.pdbx_strand_id
1 'polypeptide(L)'
;MKAPYRVEVKVVGQKGECSYGHRVGDVARFDGEGMEGSICWHSLCSMMYKVHGFLYGAIYPWLENKDLAMHPCPDFKNPVIYEIRRFKAE
;
A
#
# COMPACT_ATOMS: atom_id res chain seq x y z
N MET A 1 9.96 -18.07 1.24
CA MET A 1 9.53 -18.20 -0.16
C MET A 1 9.07 -16.85 -0.69
N LYS A 2 9.56 -16.44 -1.84
CA LYS A 2 9.16 -15.16 -2.43
C LYS A 2 7.75 -15.25 -3.00
N ALA A 3 7.02 -14.15 -2.85
CA ALA A 3 5.69 -14.05 -3.40
C ALA A 3 5.73 -13.98 -4.94
N PRO A 4 4.67 -14.43 -5.64
CA PRO A 4 4.62 -14.34 -7.10
C PRO A 4 4.49 -12.91 -7.63
N TYR A 5 4.16 -11.95 -6.78
CA TYR A 5 4.04 -10.54 -7.16
C TYR A 5 4.90 -9.66 -6.26
N ARG A 6 5.12 -8.44 -6.72
CA ARG A 6 5.68 -7.35 -5.93
C ARG A 6 4.58 -6.34 -5.70
N VAL A 7 4.60 -5.65 -4.56
CA VAL A 7 3.62 -4.62 -4.24
C VAL A 7 4.33 -3.34 -3.89
N GLU A 8 3.88 -2.25 -4.48
CA GLU A 8 4.37 -0.91 -4.19
C GLU A 8 3.23 -0.09 -3.60
N VAL A 9 3.49 0.49 -2.43
CA VAL A 9 2.55 1.39 -1.74
C VAL A 9 3.12 2.79 -1.84
N LYS A 10 2.39 3.68 -2.48
CA LYS A 10 2.84 5.05 -2.72
C LYS A 10 1.84 6.05 -2.14
N VAL A 11 2.37 7.07 -1.47
CA VAL A 11 1.54 8.18 -1.01
C VAL A 11 1.21 9.06 -2.20
N VAL A 12 -0.07 9.16 -2.54
CA VAL A 12 -0.53 9.95 -3.69
C VAL A 12 -1.38 11.15 -3.29
N GLY A 13 -1.79 11.23 -2.03
CA GLY A 13 -2.55 12.36 -1.52
C GLY A 13 -2.41 12.49 -0.03
N GLN A 14 -2.66 13.69 0.48
CA GLN A 14 -2.59 13.97 1.91
C GLN A 14 -3.42 15.19 2.24
N LYS A 15 -4.20 15.10 3.32
CA LYS A 15 -4.94 16.23 3.86
C LYS A 15 -4.40 16.52 5.26
N GLY A 16 -4.02 17.79 5.52
CA GLY A 16 -3.44 18.18 6.79
C GLY A 16 -2.02 17.66 6.96
N GLU A 17 -1.63 17.36 8.19
CA GLU A 17 -0.29 16.88 8.52
C GLU A 17 -0.35 15.44 9.04
N CYS A 18 0.47 14.57 8.47
CA CYS A 18 0.62 13.20 8.93
C CYS A 18 1.56 13.17 10.14
N SER A 19 1.10 12.63 11.27
CA SER A 19 1.92 12.52 12.48
C SER A 19 3.19 11.69 12.28
N TYR A 20 3.13 10.71 11.39
CA TYR A 20 4.29 9.92 11.01
C TYR A 20 5.28 10.72 10.15
N GLY A 21 4.77 11.71 9.39
CA GLY A 21 5.59 12.53 8.51
C GLY A 21 5.58 12.11 7.04
N HIS A 22 4.58 11.34 6.63
CA HIS A 22 4.44 10.96 5.22
C HIS A 22 4.20 12.18 4.33
N ARG A 23 4.78 12.12 3.14
CA ARG A 23 4.63 13.12 2.09
C ARG A 23 4.25 12.45 0.79
N VAL A 24 3.52 13.18 -0.05
CA VAL A 24 3.21 12.70 -1.40
C VAL A 24 4.49 12.31 -2.12
N GLY A 25 4.51 11.11 -2.68
CA GLY A 25 5.68 10.55 -3.35
C GLY A 25 6.43 9.51 -2.53
N ASP A 26 6.19 9.42 -1.22
CA ASP A 26 6.79 8.36 -0.40
C ASP A 26 6.36 6.99 -0.91
N VAL A 27 7.29 6.05 -0.92
CA VAL A 27 7.06 4.70 -1.45
C VAL A 27 7.59 3.65 -0.49
N ALA A 28 6.82 2.58 -0.30
CA ALA A 28 7.27 1.36 0.37
C ALA A 28 7.02 0.19 -0.58
N ARG A 29 7.97 -0.75 -0.64
CA ARG A 29 7.90 -1.90 -1.55
C ARG A 29 7.96 -3.19 -0.76
N PHE A 30 7.16 -4.17 -1.19
CA PHE A 30 7.02 -5.45 -0.52
C PHE A 30 7.28 -6.57 -1.52
N ASP A 31 8.00 -7.63 -1.08
CA ASP A 31 8.30 -8.78 -1.93
C ASP A 31 7.82 -10.11 -1.34
N GLY A 32 7.15 -10.07 -0.21
CA GLY A 32 6.69 -11.27 0.50
C GLY A 32 7.65 -11.76 1.57
N GLU A 33 8.90 -11.32 1.56
CA GLU A 33 9.90 -11.66 2.58
C GLU A 33 10.29 -10.45 3.41
N GLY A 34 10.11 -9.25 2.88
CA GLY A 34 10.47 -8.03 3.58
C GLY A 34 9.91 -6.81 2.90
N MET A 35 10.33 -5.68 3.41
CA MET A 35 9.88 -4.38 2.95
C MET A 35 11.08 -3.45 2.77
N GLU A 36 11.03 -2.68 1.70
CA GLU A 36 11.96 -1.60 1.44
C GLU A 36 11.24 -0.28 1.56
N GLY A 37 11.86 0.71 2.18
CA GLY A 37 11.23 2.00 2.47
C GLY A 37 10.61 2.00 3.85
N SER A 38 9.75 2.97 4.14
CA SER A 38 9.08 3.03 5.43
C SER A 38 7.62 3.42 5.29
N ILE A 39 6.80 2.95 6.21
CA ILE A 39 5.37 3.19 6.22
C ILE A 39 4.87 3.20 7.66
N CYS A 40 3.92 4.08 7.94
CA CYS A 40 3.28 4.18 9.25
C CYS A 40 2.61 2.86 9.64
N TRP A 41 2.83 2.41 10.87
CA TRP A 41 2.25 1.17 11.38
C TRP A 41 0.73 1.14 11.30
N HIS A 42 0.08 2.25 11.68
CA HIS A 42 -1.37 2.36 11.60
C HIS A 42 -1.88 2.12 10.18
N SER A 43 -1.23 2.78 9.22
CA SER A 43 -1.59 2.61 7.81
C SER A 43 -1.35 1.19 7.35
N LEU A 44 -0.17 0.64 7.68
CA LEU A 44 0.18 -0.71 7.26
C LEU A 44 -0.78 -1.75 7.83
N CYS A 45 -1.09 -1.65 9.12
CA CYS A 45 -2.04 -2.58 9.74
C CYS A 45 -3.40 -2.54 9.05
N SER A 46 -3.86 -1.34 8.67
CA SER A 46 -5.17 -1.18 8.05
C SER A 46 -5.23 -1.70 6.62
N MET A 47 -4.08 -1.70 5.91
CA MET A 47 -4.04 -2.10 4.50
C MET A 47 -3.39 -3.47 4.27
N MET A 48 -2.93 -4.14 5.32
CA MET A 48 -2.16 -5.39 5.16
C MET A 48 -2.91 -6.45 4.36
N TYR A 49 -4.22 -6.55 4.52
CA TYR A 49 -4.99 -7.53 3.74
C TYR A 49 -4.90 -7.27 2.23
N LYS A 50 -4.81 -6.01 1.82
CA LYS A 50 -4.63 -5.65 0.40
C LYS A 50 -3.21 -5.94 -0.06
N VAL A 51 -2.22 -5.55 0.74
CA VAL A 51 -0.81 -5.80 0.41
C VAL A 51 -0.54 -7.29 0.34
N HIS A 52 -0.93 -8.03 1.37
CA HIS A 52 -0.73 -9.48 1.41
C HIS A 52 -1.49 -10.18 0.29
N GLY A 53 -2.77 -9.80 0.10
CA GLY A 53 -3.57 -10.37 -0.98
C GLY A 53 -2.95 -10.15 -2.34
N PHE A 54 -2.49 -8.94 -2.61
CA PHE A 54 -1.85 -8.62 -3.90
C PHE A 54 -0.56 -9.40 -4.12
N LEU A 55 0.24 -9.59 -3.06
CA LEU A 55 1.48 -10.36 -3.16
C LEU A 55 1.24 -11.78 -3.66
N TYR A 56 0.10 -12.36 -3.29
CA TYR A 56 -0.21 -13.76 -3.58
C TYR A 56 -1.32 -13.95 -4.61
N GLY A 57 -1.62 -12.91 -5.38
CA GLY A 57 -2.50 -13.04 -6.55
C GLY A 57 -3.99 -12.86 -6.32
N ALA A 58 -4.39 -12.29 -5.18
CA ALA A 58 -5.80 -12.05 -4.92
C ALA A 58 -6.42 -11.14 -5.99
N ILE A 59 -7.69 -11.39 -6.29
CA ILE A 59 -8.46 -10.58 -7.22
C ILE A 59 -9.69 -10.07 -6.49
N TYR A 60 -9.81 -8.76 -6.37
CA TYR A 60 -10.95 -8.13 -5.73
C TYR A 60 -11.92 -7.64 -6.80
N PRO A 61 -13.14 -8.17 -6.84
CA PRO A 61 -14.06 -7.90 -7.95
C PRO A 61 -14.54 -6.45 -8.06
N TRP A 62 -14.39 -5.67 -6.99
CA TRP A 62 -14.79 -4.26 -7.01
C TRP A 62 -13.72 -3.32 -7.60
N LEU A 63 -12.52 -3.82 -7.90
CA LEU A 63 -11.47 -2.99 -8.49
C LEU A 63 -11.62 -2.94 -10.00
N GLU A 64 -11.59 -1.73 -10.58
CA GLU A 64 -11.59 -1.56 -12.04
C GLU A 64 -10.31 -2.11 -12.66
N ASN A 65 -9.18 -1.83 -12.02
CA ASN A 65 -7.89 -2.42 -12.38
C ASN A 65 -7.51 -3.40 -11.27
N LYS A 66 -7.41 -4.69 -11.62
CA LYS A 66 -7.12 -5.75 -10.64
C LYS A 66 -5.78 -5.59 -9.94
N ASP A 67 -4.88 -4.78 -10.49
CA ASP A 67 -3.51 -4.57 -9.99
C ASP A 67 -3.34 -3.25 -9.25
N LEU A 68 -4.43 -2.53 -9.03
CA LEU A 68 -4.38 -1.20 -8.42
C LEU A 68 -5.51 -1.02 -7.41
N ALA A 69 -5.15 -0.73 -6.17
CA ALA A 69 -6.11 -0.40 -5.12
C ALA A 69 -5.74 0.92 -4.47
N MET A 70 -6.73 1.60 -3.92
CA MET A 70 -6.50 2.82 -3.15
C MET A 70 -6.84 2.53 -1.69
N HIS A 71 -6.18 3.24 -0.79
CA HIS A 71 -6.41 3.03 0.63
C HIS A 71 -6.16 4.33 1.41
N PRO A 72 -7.12 4.82 2.19
CA PRO A 72 -6.90 5.95 3.10
C PRO A 72 -6.33 5.44 4.42
N CYS A 73 -5.47 6.24 5.06
CA CYS A 73 -5.03 5.89 6.40
C CYS A 73 -6.17 6.07 7.41
N PRO A 74 -6.09 5.43 8.61
CA PRO A 74 -7.18 5.48 9.59
C PRO A 74 -7.40 6.84 10.25
N ASP A 75 -6.50 7.80 10.09
CA ASP A 75 -6.65 9.14 10.66
C ASP A 75 -7.68 9.94 9.86
N PHE A 76 -8.90 10.04 10.39
CA PHE A 76 -9.97 10.70 9.66
C PHE A 76 -9.79 12.23 9.56
N LYS A 77 -8.95 12.82 10.40
CA LYS A 77 -8.69 14.27 10.37
C LYS A 77 -7.62 14.65 9.37
N ASN A 78 -6.58 13.82 9.27
CA ASN A 78 -5.41 14.09 8.44
C ASN A 78 -5.08 12.87 7.58
N PRO A 79 -6.02 12.40 6.75
CA PRO A 79 -5.81 11.16 6.00
C PRO A 79 -4.71 11.28 4.96
N VAL A 80 -3.88 10.24 4.91
CA VAL A 80 -2.93 10.01 3.83
C VAL A 80 -3.60 9.02 2.88
N ILE A 81 -3.53 9.30 1.60
CA ILE A 81 -4.10 8.43 0.57
C ILE A 81 -2.99 7.66 -0.10
N TYR A 82 -3.11 6.35 -0.11
CA TYR A 82 -2.13 5.45 -0.69
C TYR A 82 -2.66 4.83 -1.97
N GLU A 83 -1.75 4.65 -2.94
CA GLU A 83 -1.98 3.82 -4.10
C GLU A 83 -1.22 2.52 -3.86
N ILE A 84 -1.91 1.39 -3.92
CA ILE A 84 -1.33 0.06 -3.75
C ILE A 84 -1.32 -0.59 -5.14
N ARG A 85 -0.13 -0.78 -5.69
CA ARG A 85 0.03 -1.29 -7.04
C ARG A 85 0.80 -2.61 -7.03
N ARG A 86 0.32 -3.55 -7.81
CA ARG A 86 0.93 -4.88 -7.94
C ARG A 86 1.68 -5.01 -9.25
N PHE A 87 2.85 -5.65 -9.18
CA PHE A 87 3.66 -5.97 -10.34
C PHE A 87 3.98 -7.45 -10.31
N LYS A 88 4.03 -8.07 -11.47
CA LYS A 88 4.41 -9.46 -11.57
C LYS A 88 5.88 -9.61 -11.20
N ALA A 89 6.21 -10.56 -10.32
CA ALA A 89 7.60 -10.85 -9.95
C ALA A 89 8.31 -11.55 -11.12
N GLU A 90 9.57 -11.21 -11.29
CA GLU A 90 10.42 -11.86 -12.29
C GLU A 90 11.13 -13.09 -11.73
#